data_f811f184648dfb0056037aa4baa6e7e5
#
_entry.id   f811f184648dfb0056037aa4baa6e7e5
#
_cell.length_a   1.000
_cell.length_b   1.000
_cell.length_c   1.000
_cell.angle_alpha   90.00
_cell.angle_beta   90.00
_cell.angle_gamma   90.00
#
_symmetry.space_group_name_H-M   'P 1'
#
loop_
_entity.id
_entity.type
_entity.pdbx_description
1 polymer ?
#
loop_
_entity_poly.entity_id
_entity_poly.type
_entity_poly.pdbx_seq_one_letter_code
_entity_poly.pdbx_strand_id
1 'polypeptide(L)'
;MKTRTRALLLVFCLVVIAILAALGGLWYYTANLDRSGWAQQNGYYYYLDEKGNPVSGWMDENGSIYYFGQSSAMVTGWQEIDGNHYYFGSDGVMRTGWQDIGGQQRYFLQSGIPAQGWQ
;
A
#
# COMPACT_ATOMS: atom_id res chain seq x y z
N MET A 1 24.38 -15.83 -28.72
CA MET A 1 23.57 -17.04 -28.66
C MET A 1 22.98 -17.32 -27.28
N LYS A 2 23.63 -16.93 -26.18
CA LYS A 2 23.08 -17.12 -24.82
C LYS A 2 21.78 -16.35 -24.57
N THR A 3 21.56 -15.20 -25.21
CA THR A 3 20.35 -14.37 -25.08
C THR A 3 19.14 -14.98 -25.79
N ARG A 4 19.31 -15.65 -26.91
CA ARG A 4 18.21 -16.33 -27.62
C ARG A 4 17.67 -17.54 -26.87
N THR A 5 18.55 -18.30 -26.21
CA THR A 5 18.17 -19.48 -25.43
C THR A 5 17.39 -19.09 -24.18
N ARG A 6 17.76 -17.97 -23.52
CA ARG A 6 17.04 -17.44 -22.36
C ARG A 6 15.66 -16.91 -22.74
N ALA A 7 15.56 -16.20 -23.87
CA ALA A 7 14.28 -15.69 -24.37
C ALA A 7 13.34 -16.85 -24.76
N LEU A 8 13.87 -17.91 -25.38
CA LEU A 8 13.09 -19.11 -25.72
C LEU A 8 12.62 -19.86 -24.46
N LEU A 9 13.47 -19.94 -23.42
CA LEU A 9 13.09 -20.55 -22.13
C LEU A 9 11.99 -19.75 -21.43
N LEU A 10 12.06 -18.42 -21.45
CA LEU A 10 11.03 -17.54 -20.86
C LEU A 10 9.70 -17.68 -21.62
N VAL A 11 9.74 -17.69 -22.95
CA VAL A 11 8.53 -17.90 -23.78
C VAL A 11 7.96 -19.31 -23.55
N PHE A 12 8.81 -20.33 -23.44
CA PHE A 12 8.39 -21.68 -23.14
C PHE A 12 7.71 -21.78 -21.77
N CYS A 13 8.29 -21.14 -20.73
CA CYS A 13 7.69 -21.06 -19.40
C CYS A 13 6.33 -20.37 -19.42
N LEU A 14 6.20 -19.26 -20.17
CA LEU A 14 4.93 -18.55 -20.33
C LEU A 14 3.87 -19.39 -21.05
N VAL A 15 4.27 -20.14 -22.08
CA VAL A 15 3.38 -21.05 -22.81
C VAL A 15 2.94 -22.21 -21.91
N VAL A 16 3.84 -22.80 -21.13
CA VAL A 16 3.52 -23.87 -20.18
C VAL A 16 2.56 -23.35 -19.10
N ILE A 17 2.79 -22.14 -18.58
CA ILE A 17 1.90 -21.50 -17.62
C ILE A 17 0.51 -21.27 -18.23
N ALA A 18 0.45 -20.84 -19.49
CA ALA A 18 -0.82 -20.63 -20.20
C ALA A 18 -1.56 -21.98 -20.43
N ILE A 19 -0.86 -23.03 -20.76
CA ILE A 19 -1.45 -24.38 -20.94
C ILE A 19 -1.95 -24.94 -19.61
N LEU A 20 -1.18 -24.78 -18.53
CA LEU A 20 -1.61 -25.17 -17.18
C LEU A 20 -2.83 -24.34 -16.71
N ALA A 21 -2.90 -23.06 -17.10
CA ALA A 21 -4.08 -22.23 -16.85
C ALA A 21 -5.33 -22.78 -17.51
N ALA A 22 -5.21 -23.18 -18.77
CA ALA A 22 -6.33 -23.74 -19.55
C ALA A 22 -6.81 -25.08 -18.97
N LEU A 23 -5.94 -25.81 -18.26
CA LEU A 23 -6.26 -27.10 -17.63
C LEU A 23 -6.63 -26.97 -16.13
N GLY A 24 -6.81 -25.73 -15.64
CA GLY A 24 -7.16 -25.49 -14.24
C GLY A 24 -5.99 -25.52 -13.26
N GLY A 25 -4.78 -25.88 -13.72
CA GLY A 25 -3.58 -25.92 -12.88
C GLY A 25 -3.08 -24.55 -12.43
N LEU A 26 -3.33 -23.51 -13.22
CA LEU A 26 -2.95 -22.15 -12.89
C LEU A 26 -3.76 -21.62 -11.71
N TRP A 27 -4.97 -22.09 -11.55
CA TRP A 27 -5.82 -21.69 -10.42
C TRP A 27 -5.17 -22.02 -9.09
N TYR A 28 -4.53 -23.17 -9.01
CA TYR A 28 -3.79 -23.59 -7.82
C TYR A 28 -2.56 -22.73 -7.58
N TYR A 29 -1.78 -22.45 -8.64
CA TYR A 29 -0.58 -21.63 -8.51
C TYR A 29 -0.87 -20.17 -8.20
N THR A 30 -1.89 -19.58 -8.83
CA THR A 30 -2.28 -18.19 -8.57
C THR A 30 -2.94 -18.01 -7.21
N ALA A 31 -3.62 -19.04 -6.71
CA ALA A 31 -4.25 -18.99 -5.39
C ALA A 31 -3.24 -19.03 -4.23
N ASN A 32 -2.02 -19.52 -4.49
CA ASN A 32 -0.98 -19.64 -3.46
C ASN A 32 0.16 -18.62 -3.62
N LEU A 33 0.08 -17.74 -4.61
CA LEU A 33 1.05 -16.65 -4.74
C LEU A 33 0.69 -15.55 -3.75
N ASP A 34 1.63 -15.25 -2.86
CA ASP A 34 1.52 -14.07 -2.00
C ASP A 34 1.65 -12.84 -2.89
N ARG A 35 0.56 -12.08 -2.98
CA ARG A 35 0.48 -10.84 -3.75
C ARG A 35 0.47 -9.62 -2.85
N SER A 36 0.73 -9.81 -1.57
CA SER A 36 0.69 -8.73 -0.59
C SER A 36 1.81 -7.72 -0.81
N GLY A 37 1.60 -6.53 -0.33
CA GLY A 37 2.61 -5.50 -0.30
C GLY A 37 2.20 -4.23 -1.03
N TRP A 38 3.15 -3.32 -1.08
CA TRP A 38 2.97 -2.01 -1.68
C TRP A 38 2.89 -2.09 -3.20
N ALA A 39 1.93 -1.35 -3.77
CA ALA A 39 1.76 -1.20 -5.20
C ALA A 39 1.53 0.27 -5.54
N GLN A 40 1.92 0.69 -6.73
CA GLN A 40 1.71 2.05 -7.23
C GLN A 40 0.99 1.99 -8.57
N GLN A 41 -0.05 2.84 -8.70
CA GLN A 41 -0.78 2.97 -9.95
C GLN A 41 -1.27 4.41 -10.11
N ASN A 42 -1.01 5.01 -11.27
CA ASN A 42 -1.44 6.38 -11.59
C ASN A 42 -1.00 7.42 -10.56
N GLY A 43 0.18 7.24 -9.95
CA GLY A 43 0.71 8.15 -8.94
C GLY A 43 0.18 7.92 -7.53
N TYR A 44 -0.73 6.99 -7.33
CA TYR A 44 -1.27 6.65 -6.02
C TYR A 44 -0.65 5.35 -5.49
N TYR A 45 -0.51 5.27 -4.17
CA TYR A 45 0.02 4.09 -3.50
C TYR A 45 -1.13 3.29 -2.88
N TYR A 46 -1.00 1.97 -2.99
CA TYR A 46 -1.96 0.99 -2.47
C TYR A 46 -1.20 -0.07 -1.70
N TYR A 47 -1.87 -0.70 -0.77
CA TYR A 47 -1.34 -1.89 -0.11
C TYR A 47 -2.26 -3.07 -0.42
N LEU A 48 -1.69 -4.15 -0.92
CA LEU A 48 -2.44 -5.33 -1.35
C LEU A 48 -2.38 -6.40 -0.26
N ASP A 49 -3.52 -7.05 -0.02
CA ASP A 49 -3.57 -8.21 0.85
C ASP A 49 -2.99 -9.46 0.17
N GLU A 50 -3.00 -10.59 0.86
CA GLU A 50 -2.45 -11.85 0.35
C GLU A 50 -3.12 -12.32 -0.95
N LYS A 51 -4.37 -11.91 -1.18
CA LYS A 51 -5.11 -12.22 -2.39
C LYS A 51 -4.87 -11.22 -3.51
N GLY A 52 -4.09 -10.16 -3.24
CA GLY A 52 -3.83 -9.09 -4.19
C GLY A 52 -4.92 -8.03 -4.25
N ASN A 53 -5.80 -7.98 -3.26
CA ASN A 53 -6.85 -6.96 -3.18
C ASN A 53 -6.35 -5.73 -2.42
N PRO A 54 -6.64 -4.51 -2.90
CA PRO A 54 -6.27 -3.31 -2.17
C PRO A 54 -7.02 -3.22 -0.83
N VAL A 55 -6.28 -2.88 0.23
CA VAL A 55 -6.88 -2.66 1.55
C VAL A 55 -7.47 -1.25 1.66
N SER A 56 -8.40 -1.05 2.59
CA SER A 56 -8.94 0.26 2.95
C SER A 56 -8.94 0.42 4.46
N GLY A 57 -8.98 1.67 4.93
CA GLY A 57 -8.95 1.97 6.36
C GLY A 57 -7.55 2.03 6.93
N TRP A 58 -7.45 1.86 8.24
CA TRP A 58 -6.18 1.95 8.98
C TRP A 58 -5.33 0.72 8.79
N MET A 59 -4.00 0.94 8.68
CA MET A 59 -3.02 -0.14 8.60
C MET A 59 -1.80 0.21 9.44
N ASP A 60 -1.35 -0.74 10.25
CA ASP A 60 -0.09 -0.65 11.00
C ASP A 60 0.91 -1.60 10.34
N GLU A 61 2.00 -1.02 9.84
CA GLU A 61 3.11 -1.79 9.29
C GLU A 61 4.37 -1.47 10.09
N ASN A 62 4.74 -2.38 10.98
CA ASN A 62 5.95 -2.27 11.81
C ASN A 62 6.01 -0.95 12.60
N GLY A 63 4.87 -0.47 13.09
CA GLY A 63 4.78 0.77 13.86
C GLY A 63 4.50 2.02 13.04
N SER A 64 4.56 1.95 11.72
CA SER A 64 4.14 3.03 10.82
C SER A 64 2.66 2.89 10.50
N ILE A 65 1.88 3.93 10.79
CA ILE A 65 0.43 3.92 10.63
C ILE A 65 0.07 4.64 9.35
N TYR A 66 -0.71 3.98 8.51
CA TYR A 66 -1.22 4.49 7.24
C TYR A 66 -2.74 4.47 7.24
N TYR A 67 -3.33 5.28 6.39
CA TYR A 67 -4.76 5.24 6.13
C TYR A 67 -5.01 5.19 4.63
N PHE A 68 -5.87 4.27 4.23
CA PHE A 68 -6.30 4.13 2.84
C PHE A 68 -7.78 4.51 2.76
N GLY A 69 -8.10 5.45 1.88
CA GLY A 69 -9.47 5.97 1.74
C GLY A 69 -10.41 4.95 1.11
N GLN A 70 -11.62 5.40 0.78
CA GLN A 70 -12.64 4.53 0.16
C GLN A 70 -12.19 3.96 -1.19
N SER A 71 -11.36 4.70 -1.92
CA SER A 71 -10.76 4.23 -3.18
C SER A 71 -9.56 3.31 -2.96
N SER A 72 -9.21 3.02 -1.70
CA SER A 72 -8.03 2.25 -1.29
C SER A 72 -6.70 2.97 -1.58
N ALA A 73 -6.73 4.24 -1.99
CA ALA A 73 -5.52 5.03 -2.16
C ALA A 73 -4.99 5.51 -0.81
N MET A 74 -3.65 5.43 -0.63
CA MET A 74 -2.97 5.95 0.55
C MET A 74 -3.20 7.47 0.65
N VAL A 75 -3.58 7.94 1.85
CA VAL A 75 -3.77 9.38 2.08
C VAL A 75 -2.48 10.04 2.56
N THR A 76 -2.34 11.33 2.26
CA THR A 76 -1.25 12.20 2.73
C THR A 76 -1.83 13.54 3.19
N GLY A 77 -1.06 14.30 3.96
CA GLY A 77 -1.48 15.62 4.45
C GLY A 77 -2.52 15.52 5.54
N TRP A 78 -3.28 16.61 5.69
CA TRP A 78 -4.37 16.69 6.66
C TRP A 78 -5.56 15.84 6.21
N GLN A 79 -6.07 15.03 7.13
CA GLN A 79 -7.24 14.18 6.89
C GLN A 79 -8.19 14.24 8.08
N GLU A 80 -9.48 14.32 7.81
CA GLU A 80 -10.51 14.15 8.83
C GLU A 80 -11.07 12.72 8.70
N ILE A 81 -10.93 11.93 9.77
CA ILE A 81 -11.34 10.52 9.80
C ILE A 81 -12.16 10.31 11.07
N ASP A 82 -13.41 9.93 10.92
CA ASP A 82 -14.35 9.72 12.04
C ASP A 82 -14.42 10.89 13.01
N GLY A 83 -14.40 12.12 12.45
CA GLY A 83 -14.52 13.36 13.22
C GLY A 83 -13.23 13.84 13.86
N ASN A 84 -12.13 13.13 13.69
CA ASN A 84 -10.81 13.49 14.21
C ASN A 84 -9.89 13.93 13.07
N HIS A 85 -8.99 14.86 13.36
CA HIS A 85 -8.01 15.35 12.40
C HIS A 85 -6.68 14.63 12.61
N TYR A 86 -6.08 14.19 11.51
CA TYR A 86 -4.78 13.52 11.50
C TYR A 86 -3.88 14.17 10.45
N TYR A 87 -2.58 14.07 10.63
CA TYR A 87 -1.63 14.53 9.63
C TYR A 87 -0.74 13.35 9.21
N PHE A 88 -0.74 13.09 7.90
CA PHE A 88 0.09 12.08 7.29
C PHE A 88 1.19 12.77 6.48
N GLY A 89 2.43 12.32 6.62
CA GLY A 89 3.53 12.86 5.83
C GLY A 89 3.38 12.52 4.34
N SER A 90 4.29 13.03 3.53
CA SER A 90 4.36 12.70 2.11
C SER A 90 4.63 11.21 1.87
N ASP A 91 5.19 10.52 2.84
CA ASP A 91 5.40 9.08 2.86
C ASP A 91 4.14 8.28 3.27
N GLY A 92 3.04 8.96 3.60
CA GLY A 92 1.79 8.37 4.06
C GLY A 92 1.77 7.98 5.53
N VAL A 93 2.86 8.16 6.28
CA VAL A 93 2.93 7.77 7.69
C VAL A 93 2.27 8.82 8.57
N MET A 94 1.37 8.39 9.44
CA MET A 94 0.73 9.25 10.44
C MET A 94 1.78 9.88 11.35
N ARG A 95 1.70 11.18 11.54
CA ARG A 95 2.64 11.93 12.41
C ARG A 95 2.15 11.94 13.85
N THR A 96 3.10 11.82 14.77
CA THR A 96 2.91 11.95 16.22
C THR A 96 4.02 12.84 16.80
N GLY A 97 3.80 13.36 18.00
CA GLY A 97 4.78 14.25 18.65
C GLY A 97 4.84 15.62 17.99
N TRP A 98 5.97 16.28 18.13
CA TRP A 98 6.20 17.60 17.57
C TRP A 98 6.44 17.52 16.06
N GLN A 99 5.70 18.32 15.30
CA GLN A 99 5.82 18.41 13.84
C GLN A 99 5.83 19.87 13.42
N ASP A 100 6.68 20.20 12.46
CA ASP A 100 6.66 21.50 11.79
C ASP A 100 5.85 21.35 10.51
N ILE A 101 4.71 22.04 10.48
CA ILE A 101 3.80 21.96 9.35
C ILE A 101 3.51 23.38 8.86
N GLY A 102 4.00 23.69 7.66
CA GLY A 102 3.82 25.03 7.09
C GLY A 102 4.46 26.13 7.90
N GLY A 103 5.58 25.88 8.57
CA GLY A 103 6.28 26.81 9.42
C GLY A 103 5.71 26.92 10.83
N GLN A 104 4.70 26.14 11.18
CA GLN A 104 4.10 26.11 12.51
C GLN A 104 4.42 24.82 13.23
N GLN A 105 4.83 24.93 14.50
CA GLN A 105 5.06 23.77 15.36
C GLN A 105 3.72 23.28 15.91
N ARG A 106 3.44 22.00 15.70
CA ARG A 106 2.22 21.34 16.18
C ARG A 106 2.58 20.05 16.91
N TYR A 107 1.82 19.77 17.96
CA TYR A 107 2.02 18.55 18.74
C TYR A 107 0.84 17.59 18.53
N PHE A 108 1.15 16.38 18.14
CA PHE A 108 0.17 15.30 17.95
C PHE A 108 0.37 14.25 19.06
N LEU A 109 -0.75 13.82 19.64
CA LEU A 109 -0.75 12.73 20.61
C LEU A 109 -0.31 11.42 19.94
N GLN A 110 -0.01 10.42 20.74
CA GLN A 110 0.32 9.08 20.26
C GLN A 110 -0.78 8.48 19.37
N SER A 111 -2.03 8.88 19.60
CA SER A 111 -3.18 8.51 18.76
C SER A 111 -3.17 9.17 17.38
N GLY A 112 -2.29 10.15 17.16
CA GLY A 112 -2.25 10.95 15.95
C GLY A 112 -3.15 12.19 15.97
N ILE A 113 -3.95 12.36 17.01
CA ILE A 113 -4.86 13.52 17.15
C ILE A 113 -4.05 14.70 17.67
N PRO A 114 -4.26 15.94 17.14
CA PRO A 114 -3.60 17.13 17.69
C PRO A 114 -3.96 17.31 19.17
N ALA A 115 -2.96 17.72 19.96
CA ALA A 115 -3.21 18.06 21.36
C ALA A 115 -4.17 19.25 21.45
N GLN A 116 -5.00 19.28 22.53
CA GLN A 116 -5.98 20.34 22.73
C GLN A 116 -5.31 21.70 22.78
N GLY A 117 -5.96 22.70 22.16
CA GLY A 117 -5.42 24.04 22.06
C GLY A 117 -4.59 24.29 20.81
N TRP A 118 -4.26 23.27 20.06
CA TRP A 118 -3.52 23.34 18.79
C TRP A 118 -4.49 23.16 17.62
N GLN A 119 -5.07 24.22 17.15
CA GLN A 119 -5.98 24.17 16.01
C GLN A 119 -5.48 25.02 14.85
#